data_884b2a254dcc403e3abee463849e8909
#
_entry.id   884b2a254dcc403e3abee463849e8909
#
_cell.length_a   1.000
_cell.length_b   1.000
_cell.length_c   1.000
_cell.angle_alpha   90.00
_cell.angle_beta   90.00
_cell.angle_gamma   90.00
#
_symmetry.space_group_name_H-M   'P 1'
#
loop_
_entity.id
_entity.type
_entity.pdbx_description
1 polymer ?
#
loop_
_entity_poly.entity_id
_entity_poly.type
_entity_poly.pdbx_seq_one_letter_code
_entity_poly.pdbx_strand_id
1 'polypeptide(L)'
;MKLKKYILPALALVSLVSCNQEEVNTDRLGVTKEELLRDGLSYGAPLLTMQLKVVPVGAPSETTGPGNDLAATDLYSSGNYIGYFGNNNNWNFNIESNWNFGNGGRMKYIYEVLYSNFAASYRELKQALEGSTGSYEKQVLAIANTMKVLAWTRATDGFGPIVYTTAGDGNITPTPDAQSVVYREMLKELYEQAKILSQGGANVASRYDLIYNGDARKWAKLANSLMLRLAVRVHFKDANLAKEYIAKAQENGGPIKDIADQAALKSSAKQPLLNPYLAAIGYNETRMGATIWSYLKGYDDTRIAKYFVGVAKIWLPEYYPIAPEYTLPRSDNGGAADASKPNTDEATNIFWFRASETSFLLAEASLYGLTSGDTRALYEEGVRKSFEEQGAVLGAYLSSTSKPRPYNSSTVSPVYPAGYSDDISEGNVSPSWDDTSGTADEVKEQQLQKIITQKYLALYPNSVEAWTEYRRTGYPFIMKPADRAAAGRIDAPADARAPERFVFSDQSYTTNPSLKVVPSLLGGPDKGSTKLWWVRDNRPKQPNN
;
A
#
# COMPACT_ATOMS: atom_id res chain seq x y z
N MET A 1 12.04 33.83 -81.41
CA MET A 1 13.01 32.95 -80.74
C MET A 1 13.92 33.79 -79.79
N LYS A 2 13.42 34.42 -78.73
CA LYS A 2 14.22 35.14 -77.70
C LYS A 2 13.47 35.27 -76.37
N LEU A 3 12.93 34.17 -75.85
CA LEU A 3 12.24 34.19 -74.52
C LEU A 3 12.75 33.13 -73.51
N LYS A 4 13.89 32.48 -73.79
CA LYS A 4 14.42 31.41 -72.93
C LYS A 4 15.62 31.82 -72.05
N LYS A 5 16.05 33.08 -72.04
CA LYS A 5 17.24 33.51 -71.28
C LYS A 5 17.00 34.24 -69.97
N TYR A 6 15.72 34.47 -69.58
CA TYR A 6 15.40 35.23 -68.35
C TYR A 6 14.66 34.43 -67.28
N ILE A 7 14.42 33.14 -67.52
CA ILE A 7 13.72 32.29 -66.50
C ILE A 7 14.70 31.64 -65.50
N LEU A 8 15.94 31.40 -65.86
CA LEU A 8 16.93 30.80 -64.94
C LEU A 8 17.38 31.69 -63.78
N PRO A 9 17.58 33.01 -63.89
CA PRO A 9 17.99 33.83 -62.73
C PRO A 9 16.84 34.12 -61.75
N ALA A 10 15.54 34.04 -62.17
CA ALA A 10 14.41 34.26 -61.31
C ALA A 10 14.12 33.06 -60.37
N LEU A 11 14.41 31.82 -60.81
CA LEU A 11 14.29 30.64 -59.94
C LEU A 11 15.44 30.53 -58.90
N ALA A 12 16.62 31.05 -59.20
CA ALA A 12 17.78 31.06 -58.29
C ALA A 12 17.64 32.11 -57.18
N LEU A 13 16.81 33.15 -57.34
CA LEU A 13 16.55 34.15 -56.28
C LEU A 13 15.41 33.73 -55.34
N VAL A 14 14.53 32.81 -55.71
CA VAL A 14 13.46 32.27 -54.84
C VAL A 14 14.00 31.21 -53.90
N SER A 15 15.11 30.58 -54.22
CA SER A 15 15.74 29.55 -53.35
C SER A 15 16.66 30.14 -52.26
N LEU A 16 16.89 31.46 -52.22
CA LEU A 16 17.67 32.13 -51.19
C LEU A 16 16.80 32.82 -50.13
N VAL A 17 15.49 32.78 -50.25
CA VAL A 17 14.54 33.18 -49.19
C VAL A 17 13.94 31.96 -48.52
N SER A 18 14.68 30.86 -48.42
CA SER A 18 14.40 29.80 -47.45
C SER A 18 14.89 30.33 -46.08
N CYS A 19 14.17 31.33 -45.66
CA CYS A 19 14.34 32.00 -44.36
C CYS A 19 14.04 31.03 -43.24
N ASN A 20 14.83 30.98 -42.29
CA ASN A 20 14.58 30.83 -40.87
C ASN A 20 13.21 30.24 -40.54
N GLN A 21 12.95 29.01 -40.99
CA GLN A 21 11.77 28.28 -40.56
C GLN A 21 11.78 28.08 -39.02
N GLU A 22 12.94 28.07 -38.42
CA GLU A 22 13.09 28.07 -36.96
C GLU A 22 12.56 29.34 -36.31
N GLU A 23 12.79 30.50 -36.91
CA GLU A 23 12.34 31.79 -36.37
C GLU A 23 10.85 32.06 -36.56
N VAL A 24 10.26 31.53 -37.63
CA VAL A 24 8.81 31.66 -37.92
C VAL A 24 7.98 30.65 -37.13
N ASN A 25 8.51 29.47 -36.79
CA ASN A 25 7.87 28.46 -35.99
C ASN A 25 8.16 28.56 -34.48
N THR A 26 8.97 29.53 -34.06
CA THR A 26 9.14 29.78 -32.64
C THR A 26 7.97 30.59 -32.13
N ASP A 27 7.13 29.98 -31.32
CA ASP A 27 6.05 30.67 -30.62
C ASP A 27 6.67 31.66 -29.62
N ARG A 28 6.85 32.93 -30.07
CA ARG A 28 7.44 34.00 -29.25
C ARG A 28 6.57 34.46 -28.09
N LEU A 29 5.32 34.00 -28.05
CA LEU A 29 4.36 34.25 -26.97
C LEU A 29 4.20 33.01 -26.06
N GLY A 30 4.75 31.86 -26.49
CA GLY A 30 4.75 30.64 -25.70
C GLY A 30 5.75 30.70 -24.56
N VAL A 31 5.39 30.07 -23.45
CA VAL A 31 6.27 29.91 -22.29
C VAL A 31 7.41 28.96 -22.68
N THR A 32 8.66 29.38 -22.49
CA THR A 32 9.83 28.54 -22.80
C THR A 32 9.96 27.35 -21.83
N LYS A 33 10.65 26.30 -22.25
CA LYS A 33 10.94 25.14 -21.39
C LYS A 33 11.68 25.58 -20.11
N GLU A 34 12.56 26.57 -20.20
CA GLU A 34 13.31 27.11 -19.07
C GLU A 34 12.42 27.87 -18.08
N GLU A 35 11.45 28.64 -18.59
CA GLU A 35 10.46 29.32 -17.75
C GLU A 35 9.51 28.33 -17.06
N LEU A 36 9.05 27.30 -17.78
CA LEU A 36 8.25 26.22 -17.20
C LEU A 36 8.99 25.46 -16.10
N LEU A 37 10.29 25.21 -16.29
CA LEU A 37 11.13 24.56 -15.26
C LEU A 37 11.34 25.47 -14.05
N ARG A 38 11.67 26.75 -14.29
CA ARG A 38 11.94 27.75 -13.24
C ARG A 38 10.74 27.91 -12.29
N ASP A 39 9.53 27.95 -12.84
CA ASP A 39 8.30 28.10 -12.07
C ASP A 39 7.74 26.74 -11.57
N GLY A 40 8.40 25.64 -11.92
CA GLY A 40 8.00 24.28 -11.55
C GLY A 40 6.73 23.80 -12.26
N LEU A 41 6.25 24.51 -13.28
CA LEU A 41 5.01 24.17 -13.97
C LEU A 41 5.13 22.87 -14.78
N SER A 42 6.32 22.58 -15.31
CA SER A 42 6.58 21.39 -16.12
C SER A 42 6.54 20.08 -15.33
N TYR A 43 6.85 20.10 -14.03
CA TYR A 43 6.88 18.91 -13.18
C TYR A 43 5.85 18.94 -12.03
N GLY A 44 5.28 20.11 -11.74
CA GLY A 44 4.43 20.31 -10.57
C GLY A 44 3.10 19.56 -10.65
N ALA A 45 2.38 19.64 -11.79
CA ALA A 45 1.12 18.92 -11.98
C ALA A 45 1.32 17.39 -11.99
N PRO A 46 2.32 16.83 -12.72
CA PRO A 46 2.66 15.42 -12.61
C PRO A 46 3.00 14.98 -11.17
N LEU A 47 3.78 15.79 -10.43
CA LEU A 47 4.15 15.48 -9.05
C LEU A 47 2.94 15.41 -8.12
N LEU A 48 1.99 16.35 -8.26
CA LEU A 48 0.71 16.33 -7.53
C LEU A 48 -0.09 15.07 -7.86
N THR A 49 -0.26 14.76 -9.14
CA THR A 49 -1.00 13.58 -9.58
C THR A 49 -0.40 12.29 -9.02
N MET A 50 0.92 12.16 -9.03
CA MET A 50 1.61 11.00 -8.46
C MET A 50 1.26 10.82 -6.97
N GLN A 51 1.31 11.90 -6.18
CA GLN A 51 0.97 11.84 -4.74
C GLN A 51 -0.47 11.38 -4.50
N LEU A 52 -1.41 11.80 -5.35
CA LEU A 52 -2.81 11.40 -5.25
C LEU A 52 -3.08 9.96 -5.74
N LYS A 53 -2.10 9.32 -6.39
CA LYS A 53 -2.24 7.97 -6.98
C LYS A 53 -1.41 6.89 -6.29
N VAL A 54 -0.49 7.23 -5.40
CA VAL A 54 0.24 6.24 -4.56
C VAL A 54 -0.75 5.41 -3.74
N VAL A 55 -1.62 6.09 -2.99
CA VAL A 55 -2.85 5.56 -2.42
C VAL A 55 -3.96 6.39 -3.04
N PRO A 56 -4.80 5.83 -3.93
CA PRO A 56 -5.74 6.62 -4.71
C PRO A 56 -6.72 7.41 -3.82
N VAL A 57 -6.77 8.72 -4.02
CA VAL A 57 -7.70 9.63 -3.32
C VAL A 57 -8.48 10.46 -4.33
N GLY A 58 -9.69 10.86 -3.97
CA GLY A 58 -10.56 11.71 -4.76
C GLY A 58 -10.58 13.17 -4.31
N ALA A 59 -11.30 13.99 -5.05
CA ALA A 59 -11.69 15.33 -4.62
C ALA A 59 -13.12 15.30 -4.05
N PRO A 60 -13.50 16.20 -3.12
CA PRO A 60 -14.85 16.24 -2.55
C PRO A 60 -15.98 16.42 -3.57
N SER A 61 -15.67 17.00 -4.74
CA SER A 61 -16.60 17.16 -5.84
C SER A 61 -16.81 15.88 -6.67
N GLU A 62 -15.97 14.85 -6.48
CA GLU A 62 -16.07 13.60 -7.22
C GLU A 62 -17.02 12.65 -6.48
N THR A 63 -18.11 12.27 -7.13
CA THR A 63 -19.03 11.24 -6.61
C THR A 63 -18.63 9.84 -7.01
N THR A 64 -17.72 9.72 -7.99
CA THR A 64 -17.15 8.46 -8.51
C THR A 64 -15.67 8.68 -8.81
N GLY A 65 -14.90 7.64 -9.07
CA GLY A 65 -13.51 7.77 -9.46
C GLY A 65 -12.52 7.25 -8.42
N PRO A 66 -11.44 7.98 -8.05
CA PRO A 66 -10.36 7.44 -7.22
C PRO A 66 -10.79 6.84 -5.88
N GLY A 67 -11.90 7.29 -5.30
CA GLY A 67 -12.49 6.69 -4.12
C GLY A 67 -12.93 5.24 -4.35
N ASN A 68 -13.48 4.93 -5.52
CA ASN A 68 -13.84 3.57 -5.90
C ASN A 68 -12.61 2.69 -6.16
N ASP A 69 -11.53 3.26 -6.69
CA ASP A 69 -10.28 2.53 -6.93
C ASP A 69 -9.69 2.03 -5.61
N LEU A 70 -9.60 2.90 -4.59
CA LEU A 70 -9.16 2.47 -3.27
C LEU A 70 -10.14 1.48 -2.63
N ALA A 71 -11.44 1.68 -2.79
CA ALA A 71 -12.44 0.76 -2.26
C ALA A 71 -12.18 -0.66 -2.80
N ALA A 72 -11.92 -0.81 -4.09
CA ALA A 72 -11.61 -2.10 -4.69
C ALA A 72 -10.27 -2.68 -4.20
N THR A 73 -9.24 -1.85 -4.13
CA THR A 73 -7.87 -2.32 -3.88
C THR A 73 -7.58 -2.57 -2.40
N ASP A 74 -8.11 -1.76 -1.52
CA ASP A 74 -7.77 -1.77 -0.09
C ASP A 74 -8.94 -2.21 0.79
N LEU A 75 -10.17 -1.73 0.53
CA LEU A 75 -11.29 -1.98 1.43
C LEU A 75 -11.96 -3.33 1.17
N TYR A 76 -12.31 -3.62 -0.09
CA TYR A 76 -13.06 -4.83 -0.44
C TYR A 76 -12.17 -6.04 -0.72
N SER A 77 -10.87 -5.82 -0.93
CA SER A 77 -9.89 -6.88 -1.11
C SER A 77 -9.04 -7.07 0.15
N SER A 78 -7.84 -6.50 0.19
CA SER A 78 -6.89 -6.70 1.29
C SER A 78 -7.47 -6.37 2.67
N GLY A 79 -8.35 -5.36 2.77
CA GLY A 79 -9.00 -4.99 4.02
C GLY A 79 -9.91 -6.06 4.58
N ASN A 80 -10.66 -6.74 3.70
CA ASN A 80 -11.47 -7.89 4.07
C ASN A 80 -10.61 -9.14 4.30
N TYR A 81 -9.61 -9.40 3.43
CA TYR A 81 -8.76 -10.58 3.56
C TYR A 81 -8.01 -10.64 4.88
N ILE A 82 -7.53 -9.49 5.38
CA ILE A 82 -6.85 -9.40 6.67
C ILE A 82 -7.80 -9.15 7.85
N GLY A 83 -9.10 -9.00 7.58
CA GLY A 83 -10.13 -8.84 8.58
C GLY A 83 -10.13 -7.51 9.32
N TYR A 84 -9.60 -6.44 8.71
CA TYR A 84 -9.81 -5.08 9.19
C TYR A 84 -11.26 -4.67 9.00
N PHE A 85 -11.83 -5.07 7.87
CA PHE A 85 -13.18 -4.72 7.47
C PHE A 85 -14.01 -5.96 7.18
N GLY A 86 -15.32 -5.81 7.30
CA GLY A 86 -16.32 -6.68 6.77
C GLY A 86 -17.17 -5.89 5.77
N ASN A 87 -17.63 -6.57 4.74
CA ASN A 87 -18.51 -6.00 3.73
C ASN A 87 -19.96 -6.31 4.07
N ASN A 88 -20.81 -5.31 4.06
CA ASN A 88 -22.23 -5.44 4.39
C ASN A 88 -23.17 -5.28 3.20
N ASN A 89 -22.63 -5.33 1.99
CA ASN A 89 -23.40 -5.12 0.77
C ASN A 89 -23.24 -6.28 -0.20
N ASN A 90 -24.34 -6.84 -0.69
CA ASN A 90 -24.36 -7.96 -1.62
C ASN A 90 -24.32 -7.53 -3.11
N TRP A 91 -23.78 -6.39 -3.42
CA TRP A 91 -23.57 -5.97 -4.80
C TRP A 91 -22.65 -6.96 -5.54
N ASN A 92 -22.69 -6.93 -6.86
CA ASN A 92 -21.71 -7.65 -7.70
C ASN A 92 -20.24 -7.30 -7.37
N PHE A 93 -20.03 -6.33 -6.51
CA PHE A 93 -18.74 -5.87 -5.99
C PHE A 93 -18.13 -6.79 -4.95
N ASN A 94 -18.90 -7.70 -4.36
CA ASN A 94 -18.40 -8.71 -3.43
C ASN A 94 -17.52 -9.77 -4.11
N ILE A 95 -17.29 -9.62 -5.41
CA ILE A 95 -16.44 -10.50 -6.18
C ILE A 95 -15.03 -10.55 -5.60
N GLU A 96 -14.50 -9.42 -5.21
CA GLU A 96 -13.16 -9.32 -4.63
C GLU A 96 -13.15 -9.81 -3.18
N SER A 97 -14.12 -9.42 -2.38
CA SER A 97 -14.18 -9.79 -0.96
C SER A 97 -14.50 -11.27 -0.75
N ASN A 98 -15.29 -11.89 -1.60
CA ASN A 98 -15.53 -13.34 -1.55
C ASN A 98 -14.64 -14.15 -2.52
N TRP A 99 -13.48 -13.60 -2.86
CA TRP A 99 -12.39 -14.24 -3.60
C TRP A 99 -12.77 -14.68 -5.03
N ASN A 100 -13.80 -14.09 -5.57
CA ASN A 100 -14.22 -14.35 -6.94
C ASN A 100 -13.47 -13.43 -7.90
N PHE A 101 -12.26 -13.80 -8.30
CA PHE A 101 -11.47 -13.12 -9.30
C PHE A 101 -11.99 -13.39 -10.73
N GLY A 102 -13.28 -13.25 -10.95
CA GLY A 102 -13.86 -13.43 -12.28
C GLY A 102 -13.31 -12.39 -13.27
N ASN A 103 -13.43 -12.70 -14.56
CA ASN A 103 -12.95 -11.94 -15.71
C ASN A 103 -13.19 -10.43 -15.60
N GLY A 104 -12.22 -9.69 -15.13
CA GLY A 104 -12.27 -8.24 -15.11
C GLY A 104 -12.94 -7.62 -13.90
N GLY A 105 -12.98 -8.31 -12.76
CA GLY A 105 -13.29 -7.69 -11.47
C GLY A 105 -12.45 -6.43 -11.22
N ARG A 106 -12.80 -5.67 -10.22
CA ARG A 106 -12.13 -4.40 -9.88
C ARG A 106 -10.65 -4.53 -9.54
N MET A 107 -10.16 -5.78 -9.35
CA MET A 107 -8.74 -6.08 -9.20
C MET A 107 -7.87 -5.51 -10.31
N LYS A 108 -8.40 -5.37 -11.53
CA LYS A 108 -7.71 -4.69 -12.63
C LYS A 108 -7.33 -3.24 -12.29
N TYR A 109 -8.12 -2.56 -11.46
CA TYR A 109 -7.88 -1.16 -11.11
C TYR A 109 -6.57 -0.95 -10.37
N ILE A 110 -6.11 -1.91 -9.57
CA ILE A 110 -4.79 -1.81 -8.93
C ILE A 110 -3.72 -1.66 -10.00
N TYR A 111 -3.78 -2.51 -11.02
CA TYR A 111 -2.83 -2.50 -12.12
C TYR A 111 -3.04 -1.28 -13.02
N GLU A 112 -4.27 -0.98 -13.40
CA GLU A 112 -4.61 0.14 -14.28
C GLU A 112 -4.28 1.49 -13.66
N VAL A 113 -4.63 1.74 -12.40
CA VAL A 113 -4.32 3.00 -11.70
C VAL A 113 -2.82 3.23 -11.63
N LEU A 114 -2.05 2.19 -11.38
CA LEU A 114 -0.59 2.31 -11.31
C LEU A 114 0.03 2.53 -12.68
N TYR A 115 -0.34 1.74 -13.68
CA TYR A 115 0.32 1.78 -14.98
C TYR A 115 -0.28 2.80 -15.95
N SER A 116 -1.57 3.17 -15.84
CA SER A 116 -2.14 4.24 -16.69
C SER A 116 -1.97 5.64 -16.09
N ASN A 117 -2.29 5.81 -14.82
CA ASN A 117 -2.35 7.16 -14.24
C ASN A 117 -1.02 7.56 -13.58
N PHE A 118 -0.50 6.72 -12.66
CA PHE A 118 0.75 7.03 -11.98
C PHE A 118 1.93 7.00 -12.95
N ALA A 119 2.06 5.94 -13.76
CA ALA A 119 3.16 5.79 -14.71
C ALA A 119 3.18 6.88 -15.79
N ALA A 120 2.00 7.34 -16.24
CA ALA A 120 1.92 8.46 -17.19
C ALA A 120 2.49 9.74 -16.58
N SER A 121 2.07 10.10 -15.37
CA SER A 121 2.59 11.29 -14.67
C SER A 121 4.07 11.16 -14.31
N TYR A 122 4.52 9.97 -13.90
CA TYR A 122 5.94 9.72 -13.66
C TYR A 122 6.79 9.92 -14.93
N ARG A 123 6.33 9.40 -16.07
CA ARG A 123 7.02 9.56 -17.36
C ARG A 123 7.07 11.03 -17.79
N GLU A 124 5.96 11.77 -17.66
CA GLU A 124 5.88 13.19 -17.96
C GLU A 124 6.89 13.98 -17.11
N LEU A 125 6.93 13.75 -15.81
CA LEU A 125 7.89 14.38 -14.90
C LEU A 125 9.33 14.04 -15.28
N LYS A 126 9.63 12.76 -15.55
CA LYS A 126 10.97 12.33 -15.95
C LYS A 126 11.41 13.01 -17.24
N GLN A 127 10.53 13.10 -18.24
CA GLN A 127 10.80 13.80 -19.51
C GLN A 127 11.00 15.30 -19.30
N ALA A 128 10.21 15.95 -18.45
CA ALA A 128 10.37 17.36 -18.14
C ALA A 128 11.73 17.68 -17.52
N LEU A 129 12.29 16.77 -16.74
CA LEU A 129 13.58 16.93 -16.06
C LEU A 129 14.76 16.28 -16.84
N GLU A 130 14.50 15.69 -18.01
CA GLU A 130 15.54 15.05 -18.81
C GLU A 130 16.63 16.05 -19.23
N GLY A 131 17.89 15.63 -19.05
CA GLY A 131 19.06 16.49 -19.33
C GLY A 131 19.36 17.54 -18.25
N SER A 132 18.53 17.67 -17.21
CA SER A 132 18.79 18.56 -16.09
C SER A 132 19.93 18.01 -15.22
N THR A 133 20.94 18.84 -14.95
CA THR A 133 22.12 18.46 -14.14
C THR A 133 22.12 19.11 -12.76
N GLY A 134 21.23 20.05 -12.51
CA GLY A 134 21.11 20.79 -11.26
C GLY A 134 20.77 19.89 -10.05
N SER A 135 21.24 20.29 -8.88
CA SER A 135 20.99 19.57 -7.63
C SER A 135 19.48 19.57 -7.28
N TYR A 136 18.80 20.67 -7.57
CA TYR A 136 17.37 20.82 -7.30
C TYR A 136 16.52 19.83 -8.12
N GLU A 137 16.74 19.78 -9.43
CA GLU A 137 16.02 18.89 -10.35
C GLU A 137 16.28 17.41 -10.02
N LYS A 138 17.52 17.07 -9.63
CA LYS A 138 17.86 15.72 -9.13
C LYS A 138 17.07 15.37 -7.87
N GLN A 139 16.84 16.32 -6.97
CA GLN A 139 16.05 16.10 -5.77
C GLN A 139 14.55 15.95 -6.09
N VAL A 140 14.01 16.74 -7.02
CA VAL A 140 12.62 16.57 -7.50
C VAL A 140 12.44 15.17 -8.12
N LEU A 141 13.37 14.74 -8.96
CA LEU A 141 13.32 13.39 -9.55
C LEU A 141 13.47 12.29 -8.48
N ALA A 142 14.29 12.53 -7.45
CA ALA A 142 14.46 11.57 -6.35
C ALA A 142 13.17 11.43 -5.51
N ILE A 143 12.42 12.50 -5.30
CA ILE A 143 11.08 12.44 -4.70
C ILE A 143 10.16 11.58 -5.56
N ALA A 144 10.12 11.83 -6.87
CA ALA A 144 9.29 11.07 -7.81
C ALA A 144 9.67 9.57 -7.83
N ASN A 145 10.97 9.26 -7.83
CA ASN A 145 11.46 7.88 -7.78
C ASN A 145 11.09 7.18 -6.47
N THR A 146 11.16 7.88 -5.33
CA THR A 146 10.72 7.32 -4.03
C THR A 146 9.24 6.97 -4.06
N MET A 147 8.39 7.84 -4.61
CA MET A 147 6.96 7.54 -4.79
C MET A 147 6.72 6.40 -5.79
N LYS A 148 7.53 6.34 -6.87
CA LYS A 148 7.48 5.24 -7.82
C LYS A 148 7.70 3.91 -7.11
N VAL A 149 8.74 3.78 -6.31
CA VAL A 149 9.00 2.54 -5.57
C VAL A 149 7.83 2.20 -4.65
N LEU A 150 7.31 3.16 -3.89
CA LEU A 150 6.17 2.92 -2.99
C LEU A 150 4.93 2.41 -3.76
N ALA A 151 4.58 3.03 -4.88
CA ALA A 151 3.44 2.65 -5.70
C ALA A 151 3.62 1.25 -6.31
N TRP A 152 4.78 0.96 -6.92
CA TRP A 152 5.07 -0.35 -7.51
C TRP A 152 5.28 -1.46 -6.48
N THR A 153 5.69 -1.15 -5.24
CA THR A 153 5.69 -2.12 -4.14
C THR A 153 4.28 -2.67 -3.91
N ARG A 154 3.26 -1.81 -3.90
CA ARG A 154 1.85 -2.25 -3.77
C ARG A 154 1.44 -3.19 -4.91
N ALA A 155 1.91 -2.94 -6.13
CA ALA A 155 1.64 -3.80 -7.28
C ALA A 155 2.37 -5.15 -7.18
N THR A 156 3.68 -5.16 -6.93
CA THR A 156 4.43 -6.43 -6.85
C THR A 156 4.00 -7.27 -5.64
N ASP A 157 3.64 -6.65 -4.52
CA ASP A 157 3.11 -7.36 -3.35
C ASP A 157 1.71 -7.92 -3.60
N GLY A 158 0.95 -7.32 -4.52
CA GLY A 158 -0.33 -7.85 -4.96
C GLY A 158 -0.19 -8.97 -6.01
N PHE A 159 0.57 -8.74 -7.08
CA PHE A 159 0.61 -9.59 -8.28
C PHE A 159 1.85 -10.48 -8.39
N GLY A 160 2.96 -10.15 -7.74
CA GLY A 160 4.26 -10.80 -7.89
C GLY A 160 5.08 -10.19 -9.02
N PRO A 161 5.30 -10.90 -10.14
CA PRO A 161 5.99 -10.36 -11.30
C PRO A 161 5.26 -9.15 -11.89
N ILE A 162 6.00 -8.06 -12.13
CA ILE A 162 5.46 -6.83 -12.73
C ILE A 162 6.49 -6.22 -13.70
N VAL A 163 6.05 -5.36 -14.59
CA VAL A 163 6.94 -4.53 -15.39
C VAL A 163 7.53 -3.45 -14.48
N TYR A 164 8.82 -3.50 -14.19
CA TYR A 164 9.51 -2.54 -13.35
C TYR A 164 10.74 -1.93 -14.00
N THR A 165 11.69 -2.75 -14.43
CA THR A 165 12.99 -2.29 -14.97
C THR A 165 12.85 -1.54 -16.30
N THR A 166 11.86 -1.89 -17.09
CA THR A 166 11.57 -1.29 -18.41
C THR A 166 10.31 -0.42 -18.38
N ALA A 167 9.79 -0.10 -17.18
CA ALA A 167 8.62 0.74 -17.05
C ALA A 167 8.91 2.18 -17.54
N GLY A 168 8.17 2.61 -18.56
CA GLY A 168 8.32 3.95 -19.13
C GLY A 168 9.31 4.08 -20.28
N ASP A 169 9.92 2.98 -20.76
CA ASP A 169 10.86 3.00 -21.89
C ASP A 169 10.19 3.10 -23.27
N GLY A 170 8.87 3.31 -23.31
CA GLY A 170 8.10 3.43 -24.55
C GLY A 170 7.73 2.11 -25.22
N ASN A 171 8.14 0.96 -24.66
CA ASN A 171 7.69 -0.34 -25.13
C ASN A 171 6.20 -0.54 -24.78
N ILE A 172 5.38 -0.84 -25.79
CA ILE A 172 3.93 -1.06 -25.63
C ILE A 172 3.58 -2.44 -25.06
N THR A 173 4.48 -3.42 -25.16
CA THR A 173 4.30 -4.76 -24.61
C THR A 173 5.51 -5.19 -23.77
N PRO A 174 5.83 -4.44 -22.70
CA PRO A 174 7.01 -4.72 -21.89
C PRO A 174 6.86 -6.06 -21.16
N THR A 175 7.97 -6.78 -21.03
CA THR A 175 8.01 -8.06 -20.30
C THR A 175 8.09 -7.81 -18.79
N PRO A 176 7.28 -8.49 -17.97
CA PRO A 176 7.41 -8.43 -16.52
C PRO A 176 8.76 -8.95 -16.04
N ASP A 177 9.25 -8.36 -14.97
CA ASP A 177 10.41 -8.83 -14.22
C ASP A 177 9.98 -9.83 -13.14
N ALA A 178 10.84 -10.80 -12.83
CA ALA A 178 10.64 -11.66 -11.67
C ALA A 178 10.62 -10.82 -10.38
N GLN A 179 9.79 -11.19 -9.40
CA GLN A 179 9.64 -10.42 -8.17
C GLN A 179 10.97 -10.23 -7.42
N SER A 180 11.87 -11.21 -7.44
CA SER A 180 13.21 -11.10 -6.86
C SER A 180 14.07 -10.04 -7.52
N VAL A 181 13.94 -9.85 -8.83
CA VAL A 181 14.61 -8.78 -9.59
C VAL A 181 14.03 -7.44 -9.22
N VAL A 182 12.69 -7.33 -9.22
CA VAL A 182 11.97 -6.11 -8.84
C VAL A 182 12.44 -5.59 -7.48
N TYR A 183 12.50 -6.47 -6.47
CA TYR A 183 12.91 -6.10 -5.12
C TYR A 183 14.37 -5.64 -5.03
N ARG A 184 15.29 -6.29 -5.76
CA ARG A 184 16.69 -5.87 -5.81
C ARG A 184 16.86 -4.48 -6.43
N GLU A 185 16.17 -4.21 -7.52
CA GLU A 185 16.22 -2.89 -8.16
C GLU A 185 15.55 -1.80 -7.32
N MET A 186 14.41 -2.10 -6.65
CA MET A 186 13.77 -1.19 -5.72
C MET A 186 14.69 -0.81 -4.54
N LEU A 187 15.35 -1.79 -3.94
CA LEU A 187 16.29 -1.55 -2.82
C LEU A 187 17.47 -0.68 -3.25
N LYS A 188 18.06 -0.96 -4.39
CA LYS A 188 19.14 -0.18 -4.98
C LYS A 188 18.70 1.24 -5.31
N GLU A 189 17.54 1.40 -5.91
CA GLU A 189 16.98 2.70 -6.25
C GLU A 189 16.72 3.52 -4.98
N LEU A 190 16.08 2.97 -3.96
CA LEU A 190 15.81 3.67 -2.69
C LEU A 190 17.09 4.18 -2.01
N TYR A 191 18.16 3.39 -2.03
CA TYR A 191 19.44 3.82 -1.47
C TYR A 191 19.99 5.06 -2.20
N GLU A 192 19.97 5.06 -3.53
CA GLU A 192 20.42 6.22 -4.31
C GLU A 192 19.53 7.45 -4.08
N GLN A 193 18.20 7.26 -3.98
CA GLN A 193 17.31 8.38 -3.68
C GLN A 193 17.55 8.94 -2.27
N ALA A 194 17.69 8.10 -1.26
CA ALA A 194 17.99 8.55 0.10
C ALA A 194 19.28 9.36 0.16
N LYS A 195 20.31 8.94 -0.57
CA LYS A 195 21.59 9.65 -0.67
C LYS A 195 21.45 11.03 -1.31
N ILE A 196 20.70 11.15 -2.42
CA ILE A 196 20.44 12.43 -3.08
C ILE A 196 19.62 13.35 -2.17
N LEU A 197 18.56 12.85 -1.57
CA LEU A 197 17.60 13.61 -0.77
C LEU A 197 18.19 14.07 0.57
N SER A 198 19.09 13.29 1.17
CA SER A 198 19.76 13.66 2.43
C SER A 198 20.64 14.91 2.29
N GLN A 199 21.12 15.20 1.08
CA GLN A 199 21.88 16.40 0.76
C GLN A 199 20.98 17.60 0.43
N GLY A 200 19.66 17.40 0.41
CA GLY A 200 18.69 18.39 -0.03
C GLY A 200 18.30 19.42 1.03
N GLY A 201 17.63 20.47 0.54
CA GLY A 201 17.11 21.57 1.35
C GLY A 201 15.65 21.39 1.76
N ALA A 202 15.09 22.47 2.31
CA ALA A 202 13.73 22.51 2.86
C ALA A 202 12.66 23.02 1.85
N ASN A 203 13.01 23.28 0.59
CA ASN A 203 12.08 23.91 -0.36
C ASN A 203 12.05 23.22 -1.74
N VAL A 204 12.29 21.91 -1.77
CA VAL A 204 12.28 21.14 -3.02
C VAL A 204 10.84 20.88 -3.45
N ALA A 205 10.40 21.52 -4.54
CA ALA A 205 9.04 21.47 -5.05
C ALA A 205 7.94 21.77 -3.99
N SER A 206 8.23 22.63 -3.00
CA SER A 206 7.38 22.88 -1.83
C SER A 206 5.95 23.31 -2.19
N ARG A 207 5.77 24.01 -3.32
CA ARG A 207 4.45 24.40 -3.84
C ARG A 207 3.56 23.18 -4.17
N TYR A 208 4.19 22.08 -4.56
CA TYR A 208 3.52 20.88 -5.09
C TYR A 208 3.66 19.65 -4.20
N ASP A 209 4.49 19.72 -3.14
CA ASP A 209 4.67 18.62 -2.20
C ASP A 209 3.64 18.67 -1.07
N LEU A 210 2.67 17.76 -1.11
CA LEU A 210 1.59 17.61 -0.13
C LEU A 210 2.01 16.80 1.11
N ILE A 211 3.15 16.12 1.06
CA ILE A 211 3.58 15.20 2.12
C ILE A 211 4.48 15.92 3.13
N TYR A 212 5.54 16.56 2.65
CA TYR A 212 6.57 17.17 3.49
C TYR A 212 6.83 18.65 3.20
N ASN A 213 5.98 19.26 2.36
CA ASN A 213 6.11 20.69 1.99
C ASN A 213 7.52 21.05 1.48
N GLY A 214 8.14 20.11 0.75
CA GLY A 214 9.44 20.31 0.12
C GLY A 214 10.66 19.99 0.99
N ASP A 215 10.49 19.38 2.15
CA ASP A 215 11.61 18.92 2.99
C ASP A 215 12.22 17.63 2.42
N ALA A 216 13.30 17.80 1.65
CA ALA A 216 14.00 16.69 1.02
C ALA A 216 14.58 15.69 2.04
N ARG A 217 14.99 16.15 3.24
CA ARG A 217 15.53 15.26 4.27
C ARG A 217 14.46 14.34 4.86
N LYS A 218 13.22 14.81 4.96
CA LYS A 218 12.09 13.95 5.35
C LYS A 218 11.77 12.92 4.26
N TRP A 219 11.89 13.31 2.99
CA TRP A 219 11.82 12.36 1.88
C TRP A 219 12.95 11.32 1.91
N ALA A 220 14.17 11.70 2.31
CA ALA A 220 15.26 10.74 2.54
C ALA A 220 14.92 9.73 3.62
N LYS A 221 14.34 10.19 4.75
CA LYS A 221 13.87 9.29 5.82
C LYS A 221 12.77 8.34 5.32
N LEU A 222 11.86 8.80 4.47
CA LEU A 222 10.85 7.93 3.85
C LEU A 222 11.50 6.88 2.94
N ALA A 223 12.45 7.28 2.08
CA ALA A 223 13.17 6.34 1.22
C ALA A 223 13.91 5.27 2.04
N ASN A 224 14.58 5.67 3.13
CA ASN A 224 15.22 4.74 4.06
C ASN A 224 14.20 3.81 4.76
N SER A 225 13.02 4.32 5.13
CA SER A 225 11.96 3.54 5.76
C SER A 225 11.39 2.49 4.81
N LEU A 226 11.19 2.84 3.54
CA LEU A 226 10.76 1.91 2.50
C LEU A 226 11.85 0.87 2.23
N MET A 227 13.11 1.27 2.18
CA MET A 227 14.25 0.36 2.05
C MET A 227 14.31 -0.64 3.20
N LEU A 228 14.12 -0.19 4.44
CA LEU A 228 14.04 -1.06 5.63
C LEU A 228 12.87 -2.05 5.51
N ARG A 229 11.66 -1.58 5.12
CA ARG A 229 10.48 -2.43 4.91
C ARG A 229 10.76 -3.53 3.89
N LEU A 230 11.29 -3.17 2.72
CA LEU A 230 11.59 -4.11 1.66
C LEU A 230 12.71 -5.08 2.03
N ALA A 231 13.75 -4.62 2.72
CA ALA A 231 14.85 -5.45 3.17
C ALA A 231 14.38 -6.49 4.21
N VAL A 232 13.59 -6.07 5.20
CA VAL A 232 12.99 -7.00 6.17
C VAL A 232 12.04 -7.98 5.46
N ARG A 233 11.30 -7.56 4.44
CA ARG A 233 10.37 -8.44 3.71
C ARG A 233 11.06 -9.63 3.05
N VAL A 234 12.25 -9.46 2.52
CA VAL A 234 12.95 -10.50 1.77
C VAL A 234 13.83 -11.42 2.60
N HIS A 235 13.97 -11.18 3.91
CA HIS A 235 14.99 -11.86 4.72
C HIS A 235 14.83 -13.38 4.80
N PHE A 236 13.61 -13.92 4.68
CA PHE A 236 13.40 -15.37 4.65
C PHE A 236 13.90 -16.04 3.37
N LYS A 237 14.12 -15.28 2.31
CA LYS A 237 14.61 -15.77 1.01
C LYS A 237 16.02 -15.32 0.68
N ASP A 238 16.41 -14.15 1.13
CA ASP A 238 17.76 -13.60 0.90
C ASP A 238 18.22 -12.78 2.12
N ALA A 239 18.71 -13.50 3.13
CA ALA A 239 19.18 -12.88 4.37
C ALA A 239 20.38 -11.95 4.17
N ASN A 240 21.24 -12.22 3.18
CA ASN A 240 22.39 -11.36 2.87
C ASN A 240 21.94 -10.03 2.28
N LEU A 241 21.04 -10.06 1.30
CA LEU A 241 20.44 -8.86 0.73
C LEU A 241 19.71 -8.05 1.82
N ALA A 242 18.94 -8.74 2.68
CA ALA A 242 18.25 -8.10 3.79
C ALA A 242 19.23 -7.37 4.72
N LYS A 243 20.27 -8.06 5.19
CA LYS A 243 21.28 -7.50 6.10
C LYS A 243 22.00 -6.28 5.49
N GLU A 244 22.37 -6.37 4.21
CA GLU A 244 23.00 -5.28 3.49
C GLU A 244 22.12 -4.02 3.48
N TYR A 245 20.86 -4.14 3.07
CA TYR A 245 19.99 -2.99 2.92
C TYR A 245 19.37 -2.51 4.23
N ILE A 246 19.25 -3.35 5.26
CA ILE A 246 18.93 -2.91 6.63
C ILE A 246 20.03 -1.99 7.16
N ALA A 247 21.30 -2.31 6.92
CA ALA A 247 22.42 -1.45 7.29
C ALA A 247 22.40 -0.13 6.52
N LYS A 248 22.25 -0.19 5.19
CA LYS A 248 22.14 0.99 4.33
C LYS A 248 20.97 1.91 4.70
N ALA A 249 19.85 1.35 5.16
CA ALA A 249 18.70 2.12 5.60
C ALA A 249 18.97 2.96 6.87
N GLN A 250 20.04 2.70 7.60
CA GLN A 250 20.46 3.53 8.74
C GLN A 250 21.35 4.72 8.33
N GLU A 251 21.81 4.75 7.08
CA GLU A 251 22.61 5.83 6.52
C GLU A 251 21.71 7.00 6.07
N ASN A 252 22.30 8.08 5.57
CA ASN A 252 21.61 9.20 4.93
C ASN A 252 20.44 9.78 5.74
N GLY A 253 20.57 9.87 7.05
CA GLY A 253 19.54 10.39 7.98
C GLY A 253 18.67 9.31 8.63
N GLY A 254 18.85 8.04 8.24
CA GLY A 254 18.11 6.90 8.79
C GLY A 254 16.61 6.87 8.44
N PRO A 255 15.89 5.86 8.93
CA PRO A 255 14.44 5.75 8.69
C PRO A 255 13.63 6.68 9.60
N ILE A 256 12.33 6.81 9.32
CA ILE A 256 11.38 7.55 10.14
C ILE A 256 11.29 6.92 11.52
N LYS A 257 11.71 7.66 12.56
CA LYS A 257 11.62 7.26 13.98
C LYS A 257 10.69 8.16 14.76
N ASP A 258 10.54 9.40 14.33
CA ASP A 258 9.74 10.40 15.01
C ASP A 258 8.35 10.52 14.37
N ILE A 259 7.32 10.69 15.18
CA ILE A 259 5.94 10.87 14.73
C ILE A 259 5.80 12.12 13.82
N ALA A 260 6.59 13.15 14.08
CA ALA A 260 6.61 14.37 13.27
C ALA A 260 7.16 14.19 11.84
N ASP A 261 7.83 13.06 11.57
CA ASP A 261 8.43 12.73 10.27
C ASP A 261 7.60 11.72 9.46
N GLN A 262 6.45 11.29 9.97
CA GLN A 262 5.58 10.34 9.29
C GLN A 262 5.15 10.85 7.92
N ALA A 263 5.11 9.93 6.96
CA ALA A 263 4.63 10.23 5.61
C ALA A 263 3.10 10.12 5.57
N ALA A 264 2.42 11.23 5.36
CA ALA A 264 0.98 11.26 5.26
C ALA A 264 0.50 12.28 4.23
N LEU A 265 -0.46 11.86 3.41
CA LEU A 265 -1.23 12.76 2.57
C LEU A 265 -2.31 13.43 3.44
N LYS A 266 -2.34 14.77 3.42
CA LYS A 266 -3.22 15.57 4.26
C LYS A 266 -4.17 16.40 3.41
N SER A 267 -5.46 16.40 3.76
CA SER A 267 -6.42 17.33 3.20
C SER A 267 -6.15 18.75 3.71
N SER A 268 -6.30 19.74 2.85
CA SER A 268 -6.14 21.14 3.20
C SER A 268 -7.10 22.04 2.42
N ALA A 269 -7.29 23.28 2.86
CA ALA A 269 -8.12 24.23 2.13
C ALA A 269 -7.60 24.52 0.70
N LYS A 270 -6.28 24.38 0.47
CA LYS A 270 -5.66 24.55 -0.86
C LYS A 270 -5.83 23.32 -1.73
N GLN A 271 -5.81 22.14 -1.13
CA GLN A 271 -5.95 20.85 -1.78
C GLN A 271 -6.90 19.99 -0.94
N PRO A 272 -8.22 20.22 -1.06
CA PRO A 272 -9.19 19.37 -0.40
C PRO A 272 -9.19 17.98 -1.04
N LEU A 273 -9.19 16.96 -0.20
CA LEU A 273 -9.15 15.56 -0.61
C LEU A 273 -10.41 14.84 -0.14
N LEU A 274 -10.97 13.98 -0.95
CA LEU A 274 -11.95 13.00 -0.51
C LEU A 274 -11.21 11.78 0.01
N ASN A 275 -11.31 11.55 1.32
CA ASN A 275 -10.81 10.30 1.89
C ASN A 275 -11.68 9.14 1.38
N PRO A 276 -11.09 8.16 0.67
CA PRO A 276 -11.86 7.10 0.03
C PRO A 276 -12.64 6.22 0.99
N TYR A 277 -12.23 6.15 2.26
CA TYR A 277 -12.99 5.45 3.31
C TYR A 277 -14.36 6.06 3.52
N LEU A 278 -14.50 7.39 3.41
CA LEU A 278 -15.79 8.07 3.55
C LEU A 278 -16.79 7.64 2.47
N ALA A 279 -16.34 7.46 1.23
CA ALA A 279 -17.20 6.99 0.14
C ALA A 279 -17.74 5.59 0.46
N ALA A 280 -16.89 4.65 0.82
CA ALA A 280 -17.29 3.28 1.16
C ALA A 280 -18.17 3.20 2.41
N ILE A 281 -17.91 4.05 3.42
CA ILE A 281 -18.74 4.16 4.62
C ILE A 281 -20.12 4.72 4.24
N GLY A 282 -20.17 5.74 3.40
CA GLY A 282 -21.40 6.38 2.92
C GLY A 282 -22.30 5.42 2.12
N TYR A 283 -21.72 4.49 1.38
CA TYR A 283 -22.44 3.42 0.68
C TYR A 283 -22.83 2.26 1.61
N ASN A 284 -22.53 2.30 2.89
CA ASN A 284 -22.69 1.18 3.83
C ASN A 284 -21.91 -0.09 3.45
N GLU A 285 -20.77 0.03 2.80
CA GLU A 285 -20.03 -1.09 2.24
C GLU A 285 -18.82 -1.51 3.08
N THR A 286 -18.40 -0.69 4.05
CA THR A 286 -17.25 -0.96 4.91
C THR A 286 -17.60 -0.83 6.36
N ARG A 287 -17.41 -1.90 7.11
CA ARG A 287 -17.69 -2.01 8.55
C ARG A 287 -16.51 -2.69 9.25
N MET A 288 -16.49 -2.63 10.58
CA MET A 288 -15.51 -3.29 11.42
C MET A 288 -15.50 -4.79 11.18
N GLY A 289 -14.34 -5.39 10.90
CA GLY A 289 -14.17 -6.83 10.72
C GLY A 289 -14.02 -7.57 12.05
N ALA A 290 -14.44 -8.83 12.08
CA ALA A 290 -14.39 -9.65 13.29
C ALA A 290 -12.95 -9.98 13.73
N THR A 291 -12.01 -10.12 12.80
CA THR A 291 -10.59 -10.39 13.16
C THR A 291 -9.99 -9.25 13.97
N ILE A 292 -10.03 -8.01 13.48
CA ILE A 292 -9.47 -6.87 14.21
C ILE A 292 -10.22 -6.62 15.52
N TRP A 293 -11.55 -6.82 15.53
CA TRP A 293 -12.36 -6.76 16.74
C TRP A 293 -11.89 -7.77 17.80
N SER A 294 -11.60 -9.00 17.40
CA SER A 294 -11.13 -10.06 18.30
C SER A 294 -9.85 -9.66 19.04
N TYR A 295 -8.89 -9.08 18.33
CA TYR A 295 -7.66 -8.55 18.93
C TYR A 295 -7.91 -7.35 19.83
N LEU A 296 -8.58 -6.31 19.32
CA LEU A 296 -8.79 -5.07 20.06
C LEU A 296 -9.62 -5.29 21.33
N LYS A 297 -10.68 -6.09 21.25
CA LYS A 297 -11.53 -6.43 22.42
C LYS A 297 -10.87 -7.44 23.36
N GLY A 298 -10.11 -8.39 22.83
CA GLY A 298 -9.42 -9.39 23.63
C GLY A 298 -8.26 -8.81 24.44
N TYR A 299 -7.56 -7.84 23.87
CA TYR A 299 -6.43 -7.15 24.52
C TYR A 299 -6.85 -5.95 25.39
N ASP A 300 -8.13 -5.60 25.47
CA ASP A 300 -8.63 -4.36 26.05
C ASP A 300 -7.94 -3.12 25.46
N ASP A 301 -7.75 -3.13 24.15
CA ASP A 301 -6.97 -2.16 23.39
C ASP A 301 -7.76 -0.87 23.16
N THR A 302 -7.32 0.20 23.77
CA THR A 302 -7.99 1.52 23.71
C THR A 302 -7.96 2.15 22.31
N ARG A 303 -7.14 1.64 21.37
CA ARG A 303 -7.13 2.06 19.97
C ARG A 303 -8.45 1.74 19.26
N ILE A 304 -9.27 0.82 19.79
CA ILE A 304 -10.58 0.49 19.21
C ILE A 304 -11.46 1.73 19.02
N ALA A 305 -11.50 2.63 20.01
CA ALA A 305 -12.27 3.89 19.97
C ALA A 305 -11.67 4.93 19.00
N LYS A 306 -10.42 4.75 18.59
CA LYS A 306 -9.76 5.60 17.60
C LYS A 306 -9.96 5.08 16.17
N TYR A 307 -10.08 3.77 16.04
CA TYR A 307 -10.24 3.11 14.75
C TYR A 307 -11.70 3.01 14.29
N PHE A 308 -12.64 2.86 15.23
CA PHE A 308 -14.04 2.60 14.93
C PHE A 308 -14.98 3.46 15.77
N VAL A 309 -16.13 3.77 15.19
CA VAL A 309 -17.27 4.36 15.89
C VAL A 309 -18.14 3.23 16.41
N GLY A 310 -18.37 3.19 17.70
CA GLY A 310 -19.23 2.22 18.36
C GLY A 310 -20.71 2.37 18.01
N VAL A 311 -21.49 1.35 18.33
CA VAL A 311 -22.94 1.34 18.17
C VAL A 311 -23.60 1.44 19.54
N ALA A 312 -24.28 2.55 19.79
CA ALA A 312 -25.00 2.78 21.05
C ALA A 312 -26.41 2.19 21.01
N LYS A 313 -26.53 0.86 20.89
CA LYS A 313 -27.83 0.15 20.98
C LYS A 313 -27.89 -0.77 22.18
N ILE A 314 -29.00 -0.78 22.90
CA ILE A 314 -29.17 -1.52 24.15
C ILE A 314 -28.95 -3.04 23.97
N TRP A 315 -29.24 -3.56 22.78
CA TRP A 315 -29.19 -4.99 22.47
C TRP A 315 -27.95 -5.43 21.66
N LEU A 316 -27.10 -4.47 21.24
CA LEU A 316 -25.85 -4.74 20.55
C LEU A 316 -24.66 -4.36 21.44
N PRO A 317 -23.54 -5.06 21.33
CA PRO A 317 -22.28 -4.62 21.91
C PRO A 317 -21.92 -3.22 21.40
N GLU A 318 -21.20 -2.44 22.22
CA GLU A 318 -20.73 -1.10 21.84
C GLU A 318 -19.97 -1.13 20.50
N TYR A 319 -19.14 -2.17 20.30
CA TYR A 319 -18.45 -2.41 19.03
C TYR A 319 -18.95 -3.72 18.43
N TYR A 320 -19.65 -3.60 17.33
CA TYR A 320 -20.27 -4.71 16.62
C TYR A 320 -19.59 -4.98 15.28
N PRO A 321 -18.88 -6.12 15.13
CA PRO A 321 -18.15 -6.47 13.93
C PRO A 321 -18.97 -7.31 12.96
N ILE A 322 -18.48 -7.42 11.72
CA ILE A 322 -18.97 -8.33 10.68
C ILE A 322 -18.02 -9.51 10.54
N ALA A 323 -18.58 -10.72 10.40
CA ALA A 323 -17.83 -11.93 10.10
C ALA A 323 -17.10 -11.81 8.74
N PRO A 324 -15.90 -12.41 8.57
CA PRO A 324 -15.16 -12.35 7.34
C PRO A 324 -15.94 -12.95 6.17
N GLU A 325 -15.87 -12.30 5.02
CA GLU A 325 -16.47 -12.75 3.76
C GLU A 325 -17.98 -13.06 3.86
N TYR A 326 -18.67 -12.41 4.78
CA TYR A 326 -20.10 -12.57 4.95
C TYR A 326 -20.86 -11.59 4.04
N THR A 327 -21.67 -12.12 3.14
CA THR A 327 -22.55 -11.32 2.28
C THR A 327 -23.90 -11.16 2.96
N LEU A 328 -24.20 -9.94 3.42
CA LEU A 328 -25.52 -9.61 3.94
C LEU A 328 -26.51 -9.34 2.79
N PRO A 329 -27.76 -9.80 2.90
CA PRO A 329 -28.80 -9.42 1.95
C PRO A 329 -28.97 -7.90 1.90
N ARG A 330 -29.04 -7.34 0.70
CA ARG A 330 -29.16 -5.88 0.49
C ARG A 330 -30.43 -5.27 1.06
N SER A 331 -31.51 -6.05 1.10
CA SER A 331 -32.81 -5.61 1.64
C SER A 331 -32.77 -5.30 3.12
N ASP A 332 -31.74 -5.76 3.80
CA ASP A 332 -31.72 -5.83 5.24
C ASP A 332 -30.82 -4.73 5.80
N ASN A 333 -30.91 -3.55 5.24
CA ASN A 333 -30.21 -2.35 5.72
C ASN A 333 -30.24 -2.19 7.26
N GLY A 334 -31.06 -2.96 7.96
CA GLY A 334 -31.17 -2.98 9.40
C GLY A 334 -29.92 -3.51 10.10
N GLY A 335 -29.52 -4.76 9.86
CA GLY A 335 -28.49 -5.43 10.67
C GLY A 335 -27.08 -4.90 10.45
N ALA A 336 -26.73 -4.65 9.21
CA ALA A 336 -25.38 -4.20 8.87
C ALA A 336 -25.18 -2.70 8.98
N ALA A 337 -26.23 -1.90 8.79
CA ALA A 337 -26.17 -0.46 9.07
C ALA A 337 -25.82 -0.19 10.54
N ASP A 338 -26.07 -1.15 11.41
CA ASP A 338 -25.80 -1.06 12.83
C ASP A 338 -24.40 -1.54 13.23
N ALA A 339 -23.66 -2.20 12.33
CA ALA A 339 -22.29 -2.59 12.60
C ALA A 339 -21.37 -1.37 12.73
N SER A 340 -20.38 -1.48 13.60
CA SER A 340 -19.40 -0.41 13.84
C SER A 340 -18.66 -0.06 12.56
N LYS A 341 -18.49 1.21 12.30
CA LYS A 341 -17.86 1.75 11.09
C LYS A 341 -16.50 2.38 11.40
N PRO A 342 -15.60 2.49 10.42
CA PRO A 342 -14.36 3.22 10.59
C PRO A 342 -14.59 4.64 11.11
N ASN A 343 -13.77 5.07 12.07
CA ASN A 343 -13.77 6.42 12.60
C ASN A 343 -12.93 7.32 11.70
N THR A 344 -13.55 7.82 10.65
CA THR A 344 -12.90 8.56 9.58
C THR A 344 -13.74 9.79 9.22
N ASP A 345 -13.08 10.91 9.03
CA ASP A 345 -13.63 12.16 8.52
C ASP A 345 -12.78 12.72 7.36
N GLU A 346 -13.19 13.88 6.82
CA GLU A 346 -12.48 14.54 5.73
C GLU A 346 -11.06 14.98 6.11
N ALA A 347 -10.80 15.23 7.39
CA ALA A 347 -9.52 15.66 7.91
C ALA A 347 -8.57 14.49 8.22
N THR A 348 -9.08 13.26 8.18
CA THR A 348 -8.29 12.07 8.51
C THR A 348 -7.18 11.86 7.48
N ASN A 349 -5.93 11.83 7.96
CA ASN A 349 -4.76 11.68 7.12
C ASN A 349 -4.67 10.27 6.51
N ILE A 350 -4.14 10.19 5.29
CA ILE A 350 -3.82 8.92 4.62
C ILE A 350 -2.33 8.67 4.77
N PHE A 351 -1.97 7.78 5.69
CA PHE A 351 -0.57 7.48 5.99
C PHE A 351 0.04 6.51 4.97
N TRP A 352 1.22 6.85 4.50
CA TRP A 352 2.06 5.99 3.67
C TRP A 352 3.07 5.20 4.50
N PHE A 353 3.56 5.83 5.60
CA PHE A 353 4.48 5.21 6.54
C PHE A 353 4.39 5.87 7.92
N ARG A 354 4.37 5.04 8.97
CA ARG A 354 4.29 5.48 10.37
C ARG A 354 5.59 5.19 11.13
N ALA A 355 5.86 5.98 12.17
CA ALA A 355 7.06 5.82 12.99
C ALA A 355 7.08 4.49 13.77
N SER A 356 5.92 4.02 14.24
CA SER A 356 5.77 2.72 14.91
C SER A 356 6.20 1.55 14.03
N GLU A 357 5.97 1.63 12.72
CA GLU A 357 6.36 0.58 11.80
C GLU A 357 7.88 0.37 11.76
N THR A 358 8.67 1.46 11.79
CA THR A 358 10.13 1.36 11.87
C THR A 358 10.58 0.54 13.08
N SER A 359 9.99 0.77 14.24
CA SER A 359 10.35 0.05 15.46
C SER A 359 10.04 -1.46 15.35
N PHE A 360 8.89 -1.82 14.77
CA PHE A 360 8.55 -3.23 14.52
C PHE A 360 9.45 -3.89 13.47
N LEU A 361 9.82 -3.18 12.41
CA LEU A 361 10.77 -3.68 11.40
C LEU A 361 12.16 -3.93 12.00
N LEU A 362 12.63 -3.02 12.83
CA LEU A 362 13.90 -3.18 13.53
C LEU A 362 13.86 -4.29 14.60
N ALA A 363 12.70 -4.46 15.29
CA ALA A 363 12.50 -5.56 16.23
C ALA A 363 12.60 -6.91 15.51
N GLU A 364 11.95 -7.08 14.36
CA GLU A 364 12.06 -8.29 13.55
C GLU A 364 13.50 -8.50 13.05
N ALA A 365 14.13 -7.45 12.52
CA ALA A 365 15.51 -7.53 12.05
C ALA A 365 16.49 -7.93 13.18
N SER A 366 16.30 -7.40 14.37
CA SER A 366 17.09 -7.77 15.57
C SER A 366 16.83 -9.22 15.99
N LEU A 367 15.56 -9.67 16.00
CA LEU A 367 15.17 -11.05 16.33
C LEU A 367 15.89 -12.09 15.46
N TYR A 368 16.13 -11.75 14.19
CA TYR A 368 16.82 -12.61 13.22
C TYR A 368 18.32 -12.31 13.08
N GLY A 369 18.90 -11.43 13.91
CA GLY A 369 20.33 -11.10 13.87
C GLY A 369 20.77 -10.37 12.60
N LEU A 370 19.84 -9.68 11.93
CA LEU A 370 20.12 -8.90 10.71
C LEU A 370 20.64 -7.50 11.05
N THR A 371 20.38 -7.03 12.26
CA THR A 371 20.89 -5.78 12.83
C THR A 371 21.15 -5.95 14.33
N SER A 372 21.94 -5.06 14.91
CA SER A 372 22.09 -4.97 16.35
C SER A 372 20.89 -4.24 16.98
N GLY A 373 20.55 -4.59 18.21
CA GLY A 373 19.49 -3.94 18.97
C GLY A 373 18.87 -4.87 20.01
N ASP A 374 18.17 -4.28 20.97
CA ASP A 374 17.35 -5.01 21.91
C ASP A 374 15.96 -5.23 21.30
N THR A 375 15.67 -6.47 20.94
CA THR A 375 14.41 -6.85 20.29
C THR A 375 13.20 -6.47 21.12
N ARG A 376 13.26 -6.70 22.45
CA ARG A 376 12.19 -6.33 23.38
C ARG A 376 11.95 -4.81 23.39
N ALA A 377 13.02 -4.05 23.58
CA ALA A 377 12.92 -2.59 23.63
C ALA A 377 12.32 -2.01 22.34
N LEU A 378 12.74 -2.53 21.19
CA LEU A 378 12.21 -2.13 19.86
C LEU A 378 10.73 -2.51 19.70
N TYR A 379 10.33 -3.70 20.12
CA TYR A 379 8.94 -4.14 20.13
C TYR A 379 8.06 -3.22 20.98
N GLU A 380 8.47 -3.00 22.24
CA GLU A 380 7.74 -2.15 23.17
C GLU A 380 7.69 -0.69 22.71
N GLU A 381 8.76 -0.19 22.09
CA GLU A 381 8.80 1.13 21.47
C GLU A 381 7.76 1.23 20.33
N GLY A 382 7.69 0.21 19.47
CA GLY A 382 6.69 0.15 18.39
C GLY A 382 5.26 0.22 18.93
N VAL A 383 4.98 -0.53 19.99
CA VAL A 383 3.66 -0.49 20.65
C VAL A 383 3.39 0.90 21.24
N ARG A 384 4.31 1.49 22.02
CA ARG A 384 4.13 2.82 22.60
C ARG A 384 3.87 3.88 21.53
N LYS A 385 4.68 3.88 20.47
CA LYS A 385 4.48 4.81 19.34
C LYS A 385 3.12 4.63 18.68
N SER A 386 2.69 3.39 18.46
CA SER A 386 1.38 3.14 17.86
C SER A 386 0.22 3.70 18.70
N PHE A 387 0.29 3.61 20.04
CA PHE A 387 -0.69 4.25 20.91
C PHE A 387 -0.61 5.78 20.86
N GLU A 388 0.59 6.34 20.88
CA GLU A 388 0.82 7.78 20.78
C GLU A 388 0.32 8.35 19.44
N GLU A 389 0.61 7.70 18.32
CA GLU A 389 0.15 8.04 16.97
C GLU A 389 -1.37 8.16 16.87
N GLN A 390 -2.09 7.39 17.69
CA GLN A 390 -3.55 7.38 17.73
C GLN A 390 -4.13 8.26 18.85
N GLY A 391 -3.28 8.82 19.71
CA GLY A 391 -3.75 9.49 20.93
C GLY A 391 -4.57 8.54 21.81
N ALA A 392 -4.15 7.28 21.91
CA ALA A 392 -4.77 6.24 22.72
C ALA A 392 -4.00 6.05 24.04
N VAL A 393 -4.67 5.52 25.07
CA VAL A 393 -4.07 5.32 26.40
C VAL A 393 -3.43 3.93 26.45
N LEU A 394 -2.11 3.86 26.62
CA LEU A 394 -1.39 2.62 26.72
C LEU A 394 -1.70 1.82 28.02
N GLY A 395 -1.78 2.51 29.17
CA GLY A 395 -2.02 1.87 30.45
C GLY A 395 -1.07 0.68 30.75
N ALA A 396 -1.64 -0.43 31.19
CA ALA A 396 -0.93 -1.67 31.49
C ALA A 396 -0.81 -2.63 30.29
N TYR A 397 -1.05 -2.16 29.06
CA TYR A 397 -1.13 -2.99 27.85
C TYR A 397 0.10 -3.90 27.64
N LEU A 398 1.32 -3.36 27.84
CA LEU A 398 2.57 -4.12 27.66
C LEU A 398 2.81 -5.22 28.69
N SER A 399 2.05 -5.24 29.78
CA SER A 399 2.09 -6.31 30.79
C SER A 399 0.88 -7.24 30.71
N SER A 400 -0.03 -7.00 29.76
CA SER A 400 -1.25 -7.80 29.61
C SER A 400 -0.92 -9.18 29.02
N THR A 401 -1.45 -10.22 29.64
CA THR A 401 -1.42 -11.61 29.16
C THR A 401 -2.72 -12.03 28.49
N SER A 402 -3.61 -11.08 28.24
CA SER A 402 -4.90 -11.31 27.56
C SER A 402 -4.70 -11.80 26.12
N LYS A 403 -5.60 -12.62 25.66
CA LYS A 403 -5.60 -13.21 24.31
C LYS A 403 -6.72 -12.60 23.46
N PRO A 404 -6.69 -12.76 22.12
CA PRO A 404 -7.81 -12.38 21.27
C PRO A 404 -9.12 -13.00 21.75
N ARG A 405 -10.21 -12.29 21.55
CA ARG A 405 -11.54 -12.74 22.00
C ARG A 405 -12.20 -13.64 20.95
N PRO A 406 -12.74 -14.81 21.32
CA PRO A 406 -13.54 -15.62 20.41
C PRO A 406 -14.72 -14.84 19.84
N TYR A 407 -15.06 -15.09 18.58
CA TYR A 407 -16.22 -14.50 17.92
C TYR A 407 -17.32 -15.54 17.71
N ASN A 408 -18.54 -15.17 18.08
CA ASN A 408 -19.73 -15.96 17.84
C ASN A 408 -20.88 -15.03 17.40
N SER A 409 -21.33 -15.17 16.17
CA SER A 409 -22.38 -14.31 15.61
C SER A 409 -23.69 -14.38 16.40
N SER A 410 -24.04 -15.54 16.96
CA SER A 410 -25.26 -15.70 17.75
C SER A 410 -25.28 -14.90 19.06
N THR A 411 -24.11 -14.59 19.63
CA THR A 411 -23.99 -13.78 20.85
C THR A 411 -23.77 -12.31 20.56
N VAL A 412 -23.29 -11.97 19.36
CA VAL A 412 -22.97 -10.61 18.96
C VAL A 412 -24.15 -9.96 18.25
N SER A 413 -24.97 -10.71 17.52
CA SER A 413 -26.17 -10.18 16.87
C SER A 413 -27.20 -11.27 16.53
N PRO A 414 -28.48 -11.07 16.87
CA PRO A 414 -29.56 -11.94 16.44
C PRO A 414 -29.90 -11.80 14.94
N VAL A 415 -29.34 -10.79 14.25
CA VAL A 415 -29.64 -10.48 12.84
C VAL A 415 -28.74 -11.26 11.88
N TYR A 416 -27.57 -11.72 12.34
CA TYR A 416 -26.74 -12.60 11.53
C TYR A 416 -27.31 -14.01 11.48
N PRO A 417 -27.14 -14.72 10.35
CA PRO A 417 -27.51 -16.13 10.32
C PRO A 417 -26.83 -16.86 11.48
N ALA A 418 -27.64 -17.55 12.25
CA ALA A 418 -27.14 -18.35 13.34
C ALA A 418 -26.08 -19.32 12.82
N GLY A 419 -24.90 -19.33 13.45
CA GLY A 419 -23.97 -20.42 13.25
C GLY A 419 -22.55 -20.08 12.82
N TYR A 420 -22.16 -18.81 12.56
CA TYR A 420 -20.74 -18.50 12.37
C TYR A 420 -20.07 -18.28 13.73
N SER A 421 -19.05 -19.05 14.00
CA SER A 421 -18.14 -18.84 15.11
C SER A 421 -16.72 -19.19 14.72
N ASP A 422 -15.75 -18.47 15.24
CA ASP A 422 -14.33 -18.80 15.13
C ASP A 422 -13.58 -18.31 16.37
N ASP A 423 -12.55 -19.04 16.73
CA ASP A 423 -11.69 -18.74 17.88
C ASP A 423 -10.22 -18.76 17.44
N ILE A 424 -9.64 -17.58 17.39
CA ILE A 424 -8.21 -17.40 17.08
C ILE A 424 -7.35 -17.20 18.33
N SER A 425 -7.88 -17.44 19.52
CA SER A 425 -7.14 -17.30 20.78
C SER A 425 -6.16 -18.44 21.03
N GLU A 426 -6.49 -19.66 20.57
CA GLU A 426 -5.62 -20.82 20.71
C GLU A 426 -4.32 -20.62 19.91
N GLY A 427 -3.17 -20.89 20.54
CA GLY A 427 -1.86 -20.69 19.93
C GLY A 427 -1.51 -19.21 19.63
N ASN A 428 -2.39 -18.26 20.02
CA ASN A 428 -2.13 -16.84 19.83
C ASN A 428 -1.33 -16.25 21.01
N VAL A 429 -0.74 -15.09 20.77
CA VAL A 429 0.10 -14.36 21.72
C VAL A 429 -0.67 -13.25 22.45
N SER A 430 -0.15 -12.82 23.58
CA SER A 430 -0.57 -11.63 24.30
C SER A 430 0.31 -10.44 23.98
N PRO A 431 -0.05 -9.22 24.41
CA PRO A 431 0.81 -8.03 24.27
C PRO A 431 2.10 -8.10 25.10
N SER A 432 2.12 -8.80 26.24
CA SER A 432 3.31 -8.90 27.09
C SER A 432 4.44 -9.66 26.42
N TRP A 433 5.61 -9.02 26.32
CA TRP A 433 6.80 -9.67 25.76
C TRP A 433 7.23 -10.92 26.54
N ASP A 434 7.08 -10.90 27.85
CA ASP A 434 7.50 -11.98 28.76
C ASP A 434 6.54 -13.19 28.77
N ASP A 435 5.33 -13.03 28.24
CA ASP A 435 4.36 -14.13 28.14
C ASP A 435 4.70 -15.03 26.94
N THR A 436 5.77 -15.78 27.08
CA THR A 436 6.26 -16.79 26.14
C THR A 436 6.66 -18.05 26.89
N SER A 437 6.60 -19.22 26.22
CA SER A 437 6.95 -20.51 26.81
C SER A 437 7.41 -21.51 25.77
N GLY A 438 8.14 -22.52 26.20
CA GLY A 438 8.64 -23.58 25.34
C GLY A 438 10.15 -23.51 25.10
N THR A 439 10.61 -24.15 24.04
CA THR A 439 12.00 -24.14 23.57
C THR A 439 12.40 -22.77 23.03
N ALA A 440 13.69 -22.54 22.83
CA ALA A 440 14.21 -21.28 22.30
C ALA A 440 13.60 -20.94 20.92
N ASP A 441 13.38 -21.95 20.08
CA ASP A 441 12.77 -21.75 18.75
C ASP A 441 11.27 -21.41 18.85
N GLU A 442 10.54 -22.05 19.77
CA GLU A 442 9.12 -21.73 20.04
C GLU A 442 8.97 -20.31 20.62
N VAL A 443 9.86 -19.92 21.55
CA VAL A 443 9.89 -18.57 22.10
C VAL A 443 10.17 -17.55 20.99
N LYS A 444 11.16 -17.82 20.13
CA LYS A 444 11.48 -16.95 18.99
C LYS A 444 10.30 -16.81 18.03
N GLU A 445 9.58 -17.90 17.75
CA GLU A 445 8.39 -17.88 16.90
C GLU A 445 7.25 -17.06 17.54
N GLN A 446 7.02 -17.21 18.84
CA GLN A 446 6.05 -16.39 19.58
C GLN A 446 6.44 -14.91 19.59
N GLN A 447 7.73 -14.60 19.69
CA GLN A 447 8.24 -13.23 19.58
C GLN A 447 7.99 -12.63 18.20
N LEU A 448 8.21 -13.38 17.11
CA LEU A 448 7.84 -12.96 15.77
C LEU A 448 6.33 -12.71 15.68
N GLN A 449 5.52 -13.63 16.20
CA GLN A 449 4.06 -13.48 16.22
C GLN A 449 3.63 -12.21 16.96
N LYS A 450 4.24 -11.88 18.11
CA LYS A 450 3.98 -10.64 18.86
C LYS A 450 4.30 -9.40 18.02
N ILE A 451 5.48 -9.37 17.41
CA ILE A 451 5.91 -8.24 16.57
C ILE A 451 4.93 -8.02 15.42
N ILE A 452 4.59 -9.07 14.67
CA ILE A 452 3.71 -8.96 13.51
C ILE A 452 2.26 -8.64 13.91
N THR A 453 1.77 -9.22 15.02
CA THR A 453 0.42 -8.91 15.53
C THR A 453 0.31 -7.45 15.97
N GLN A 454 1.30 -6.91 16.67
CA GLN A 454 1.28 -5.50 17.05
C GLN A 454 1.50 -4.57 15.84
N LYS A 455 2.34 -4.97 14.89
CA LYS A 455 2.49 -4.27 13.60
C LYS A 455 1.17 -4.24 12.84
N TYR A 456 0.42 -5.35 12.79
CA TYR A 456 -0.92 -5.43 12.19
C TYR A 456 -1.86 -4.39 12.81
N LEU A 457 -1.93 -4.30 14.14
CA LEU A 457 -2.76 -3.32 14.82
C LEU A 457 -2.31 -1.87 14.55
N ALA A 458 -1.01 -1.63 14.47
CA ALA A 458 -0.44 -0.32 14.19
C ALA A 458 -0.64 0.14 12.74
N LEU A 459 -0.64 -0.79 11.79
CA LEU A 459 -0.80 -0.51 10.35
C LEU A 459 -2.21 -0.07 9.98
N TYR A 460 -3.24 -0.32 10.82
CA TYR A 460 -4.60 0.07 10.50
C TYR A 460 -4.67 1.57 10.07
N PRO A 461 -5.29 1.89 8.94
CA PRO A 461 -6.05 1.06 8.02
C PRO A 461 -5.26 0.59 6.78
N ASN A 462 -3.92 0.61 6.75
CA ASN A 462 -3.09 0.17 5.62
C ASN A 462 -3.16 -1.36 5.44
N SER A 463 -4.25 -1.82 4.84
CA SER A 463 -4.57 -3.23 4.69
C SER A 463 -3.65 -3.97 3.71
N VAL A 464 -3.15 -3.30 2.67
CA VAL A 464 -2.24 -3.91 1.68
C VAL A 464 -0.95 -4.36 2.36
N GLU A 465 -0.37 -3.52 3.21
CA GLU A 465 0.84 -3.87 3.97
C GLU A 465 0.55 -4.97 5.00
N ALA A 466 -0.57 -4.87 5.73
CA ALA A 466 -0.96 -5.88 6.72
C ALA A 466 -1.22 -7.26 6.09
N TRP A 467 -1.89 -7.31 4.92
CA TRP A 467 -2.10 -8.55 4.16
C TRP A 467 -0.78 -9.11 3.62
N THR A 468 0.15 -8.25 3.23
CA THR A 468 1.48 -8.67 2.79
C THR A 468 2.26 -9.33 3.94
N GLU A 469 2.23 -8.76 5.14
CA GLU A 469 2.88 -9.34 6.32
C GLU A 469 2.25 -10.70 6.72
N TYR A 470 0.91 -10.80 6.66
CA TYR A 470 0.22 -12.07 6.87
C TYR A 470 0.68 -13.16 5.89
N ARG A 471 0.70 -12.85 4.60
CA ARG A 471 1.14 -13.80 3.57
C ARG A 471 2.61 -14.20 3.73
N ARG A 472 3.45 -13.24 4.13
CA ARG A 472 4.88 -13.45 4.32
C ARG A 472 5.17 -14.35 5.52
N THR A 473 4.51 -14.10 6.65
CA THR A 473 4.85 -14.71 7.94
C THR A 473 3.86 -15.77 8.42
N GLY A 474 2.60 -15.69 8.00
CA GLY A 474 1.48 -16.44 8.57
C GLY A 474 0.81 -15.74 9.75
N TYR A 475 1.26 -14.53 10.11
CA TYR A 475 0.73 -13.74 11.22
C TYR A 475 0.17 -12.38 10.75
N PRO A 476 -0.80 -11.79 11.48
CA PRO A 476 -1.47 -12.36 12.65
C PRO A 476 -2.34 -13.56 12.28
N PHE A 477 -2.79 -14.35 13.25
CA PHE A 477 -3.88 -15.29 12.99
C PHE A 477 -5.15 -14.54 12.66
N ILE A 478 -5.86 -14.99 11.63
CA ILE A 478 -7.08 -14.36 11.13
C ILE A 478 -8.24 -15.36 11.13
N MET A 479 -9.46 -14.84 11.23
CA MET A 479 -10.66 -15.68 11.20
C MET A 479 -10.90 -16.27 9.82
N LYS A 480 -11.52 -17.44 9.77
CA LYS A 480 -11.88 -18.10 8.50
C LYS A 480 -13.00 -17.33 7.81
N PRO A 481 -13.01 -17.36 6.47
CA PRO A 481 -14.15 -16.86 5.71
C PRO A 481 -15.44 -17.55 6.12
N ALA A 482 -16.52 -16.78 6.28
CA ALA A 482 -17.84 -17.32 6.58
C ALA A 482 -18.42 -18.10 5.40
N ASP A 483 -18.17 -17.67 4.17
CA ASP A 483 -18.56 -18.37 2.94
C ASP A 483 -17.34 -18.97 2.24
N ARG A 484 -17.15 -20.27 2.41
CA ARG A 484 -16.04 -21.01 1.79
C ARG A 484 -16.30 -21.42 0.34
N ALA A 485 -17.50 -21.28 -0.17
CA ALA A 485 -17.77 -21.54 -1.59
C ALA A 485 -16.93 -20.61 -2.48
N ALA A 486 -16.63 -19.42 -1.99
CA ALA A 486 -15.74 -18.48 -2.66
C ALA A 486 -14.28 -18.95 -2.72
N ALA A 487 -13.79 -19.67 -1.72
CA ALA A 487 -12.40 -20.16 -1.70
C ALA A 487 -12.10 -21.12 -2.85
N GLY A 488 -13.07 -21.91 -3.30
CA GLY A 488 -12.92 -22.82 -4.45
C GLY A 488 -12.72 -22.09 -5.78
N ARG A 489 -13.06 -20.81 -5.87
CA ARG A 489 -12.94 -20.03 -7.11
C ARG A 489 -11.50 -19.56 -7.41
N ILE A 490 -10.64 -19.57 -6.42
CA ILE A 490 -9.21 -19.22 -6.58
C ILE A 490 -8.29 -20.44 -6.48
N ASP A 491 -8.84 -21.66 -6.47
CA ASP A 491 -8.09 -22.89 -6.17
C ASP A 491 -7.35 -22.84 -4.82
N ALA A 492 -7.88 -22.12 -3.85
CA ALA A 492 -7.26 -22.08 -2.53
C ALA A 492 -7.43 -23.41 -1.80
N PRO A 493 -6.46 -23.83 -0.98
CA PRO A 493 -6.63 -24.94 -0.05
C PRO A 493 -7.88 -24.76 0.81
N ALA A 494 -8.49 -25.86 1.24
CA ALA A 494 -9.71 -25.84 2.07
C ALA A 494 -9.53 -25.08 3.39
N ASP A 495 -8.28 -24.95 3.86
CA ASP A 495 -7.87 -24.26 5.07
C ASP A 495 -7.38 -22.81 4.83
N ALA A 496 -7.38 -22.34 3.58
CA ALA A 496 -6.99 -20.96 3.27
C ALA A 496 -7.92 -19.95 3.96
N ARG A 497 -7.33 -18.93 4.54
CA ARG A 497 -8.06 -17.85 5.22
C ARG A 497 -8.02 -16.53 4.47
N ALA A 498 -7.09 -16.39 3.53
CA ALA A 498 -6.99 -15.26 2.60
C ALA A 498 -6.33 -15.72 1.29
N PRO A 499 -6.53 -15.00 0.19
CA PRO A 499 -5.77 -15.22 -1.04
C PRO A 499 -4.28 -14.96 -0.84
N GLU A 500 -3.46 -15.67 -1.61
CA GLU A 500 -1.99 -15.47 -1.62
C GLU A 500 -1.56 -14.34 -2.55
N ARG A 501 -2.39 -13.95 -3.51
CA ARG A 501 -2.10 -12.88 -4.46
C ARG A 501 -3.33 -12.46 -5.26
N PHE A 502 -3.22 -11.34 -5.95
CA PHE A 502 -4.12 -10.96 -7.02
C PHE A 502 -3.73 -11.65 -8.33
N VAL A 503 -4.72 -11.89 -9.18
CA VAL A 503 -4.52 -12.46 -10.52
C VAL A 503 -4.62 -11.37 -11.58
N PHE A 504 -3.87 -11.51 -12.67
CA PHE A 504 -4.01 -10.62 -13.81
C PHE A 504 -5.34 -10.86 -14.53
N SER A 505 -5.98 -9.79 -14.97
CA SER A 505 -7.23 -9.90 -15.73
C SER A 505 -6.97 -10.37 -17.17
N ASP A 506 -7.99 -10.97 -17.80
CA ASP A 506 -7.91 -11.34 -19.23
C ASP A 506 -7.63 -10.11 -20.10
N GLN A 507 -8.12 -8.94 -19.71
CA GLN A 507 -7.83 -7.69 -20.38
C GLN A 507 -6.34 -7.34 -20.29
N SER A 508 -5.70 -7.56 -19.12
CA SER A 508 -4.26 -7.33 -18.97
C SER A 508 -3.45 -8.21 -19.92
N TYR A 509 -3.81 -9.50 -20.06
CA TYR A 509 -3.18 -10.42 -21.02
C TYR A 509 -3.43 -10.04 -22.49
N THR A 510 -4.59 -9.46 -22.78
CA THR A 510 -4.92 -8.98 -24.13
C THR A 510 -4.13 -7.72 -24.48
N THR A 511 -4.01 -6.80 -23.54
CA THR A 511 -3.29 -5.52 -23.73
C THR A 511 -1.78 -5.72 -23.73
N ASN A 512 -1.26 -6.63 -22.92
CA ASN A 512 0.16 -6.98 -22.88
C ASN A 512 0.36 -8.50 -22.98
N PRO A 513 0.49 -9.04 -24.21
CA PRO A 513 0.73 -10.47 -24.41
C PRO A 513 2.02 -11.02 -23.76
N SER A 514 2.97 -10.14 -23.40
CA SER A 514 4.19 -10.55 -22.70
C SER A 514 3.93 -11.06 -21.28
N LEU A 515 2.73 -10.79 -20.70
CA LEU A 515 2.31 -11.36 -19.43
C LEU A 515 2.22 -12.89 -19.44
N LYS A 516 2.23 -13.53 -20.60
CA LYS A 516 2.27 -15.01 -20.71
C LYS A 516 3.46 -15.65 -19.99
N VAL A 517 4.51 -14.89 -19.68
CA VAL A 517 5.66 -15.38 -18.89
C VAL A 517 5.39 -15.42 -17.38
N VAL A 518 4.31 -14.79 -16.91
CA VAL A 518 4.00 -14.66 -15.47
C VAL A 518 3.97 -16.00 -14.74
N PRO A 519 3.31 -17.06 -15.24
CA PRO A 519 3.34 -18.37 -14.56
C PRO A 519 4.76 -18.92 -14.37
N SER A 520 5.64 -18.75 -15.34
CA SER A 520 7.04 -19.16 -15.23
C SER A 520 7.80 -18.35 -14.18
N LEU A 521 7.56 -17.05 -14.13
CA LEU A 521 8.21 -16.16 -13.14
C LEU A 521 7.69 -16.36 -11.72
N LEU A 522 6.44 -16.82 -11.57
CA LEU A 522 5.85 -17.20 -10.29
C LEU A 522 6.30 -18.59 -9.80
N GLY A 523 6.79 -19.45 -10.70
CA GLY A 523 6.98 -20.87 -10.39
C GLY A 523 5.67 -21.64 -10.21
N GLY A 524 4.56 -21.13 -10.75
CA GLY A 524 3.21 -21.69 -10.64
C GLY A 524 2.19 -20.94 -11.48
N PRO A 525 0.94 -21.42 -11.54
CA PRO A 525 -0.11 -20.77 -12.35
C PRO A 525 -0.45 -19.36 -11.82
N ASP A 526 -0.98 -18.50 -12.70
CA ASP A 526 -1.55 -17.21 -12.32
C ASP A 526 -2.90 -17.41 -11.61
N LYS A 527 -2.83 -17.79 -10.33
CA LYS A 527 -3.99 -18.06 -9.48
C LYS A 527 -3.83 -17.45 -8.11
N GLY A 528 -4.94 -17.18 -7.44
CA GLY A 528 -4.94 -16.58 -6.11
C GLY A 528 -4.32 -17.46 -5.01
N SER A 529 -4.10 -18.75 -5.27
CA SER A 529 -3.43 -19.69 -4.37
C SER A 529 -1.90 -19.75 -4.55
N THR A 530 -1.35 -19.16 -5.61
CA THR A 530 0.09 -19.21 -5.88
C THR A 530 0.84 -18.24 -4.98
N LYS A 531 1.78 -18.78 -4.18
CA LYS A 531 2.60 -17.97 -3.25
C LYS A 531 3.56 -17.06 -4.00
N LEU A 532 3.82 -15.90 -3.42
CA LEU A 532 4.81 -14.95 -3.91
C LEU A 532 6.22 -15.32 -3.45
N TRP A 533 7.24 -14.79 -4.13
CA TRP A 533 8.64 -15.14 -3.90
C TRP A 533 9.12 -14.97 -2.45
N TRP A 534 8.72 -13.89 -1.78
CA TRP A 534 9.18 -13.57 -0.42
C TRP A 534 8.47 -14.36 0.69
N VAL A 535 7.48 -15.21 0.37
CA VAL A 535 6.76 -16.00 1.37
C VAL A 535 7.70 -17.02 2.01
N ARG A 536 7.76 -17.07 3.35
CA ARG A 536 8.55 -18.07 4.07
C ARG A 536 8.00 -19.48 3.86
N ASP A 537 8.87 -20.48 3.84
CA ASP A 537 8.46 -21.86 3.53
C ASP A 537 7.63 -22.48 4.66
N ASN A 538 8.02 -22.23 5.92
CA ASN A 538 7.39 -22.81 7.10
C ASN A 538 6.47 -21.82 7.81
N ARG A 539 5.40 -21.40 7.15
CA ARG A 539 4.34 -20.61 7.82
C ARG A 539 3.59 -21.48 8.84
N PRO A 540 3.22 -20.91 10.02
CA PRO A 540 2.41 -21.63 11.00
C PRO A 540 1.03 -21.95 10.41
N LYS A 541 0.45 -23.03 10.90
CA LYS A 541 -0.98 -23.32 10.66
C LYS A 541 -1.82 -22.33 11.45
N GLN A 542 -2.91 -21.91 10.84
CA GLN A 542 -3.91 -21.10 11.54
C GLN A 542 -4.65 -21.96 12.58
N PRO A 543 -5.12 -21.36 13.70
CA PRO A 543 -5.93 -22.10 14.68
C PRO A 543 -7.17 -22.72 14.04
N ASN A 544 -7.64 -23.84 14.59
CA ASN A 544 -8.86 -24.52 14.15
C ASN A 544 -8.89 -24.89 12.65
N ASN A 545 -7.75 -25.27 12.08
CA ASN A 545 -7.63 -25.82 10.73
C ASN A 545 -7.51 -27.34 10.74
#